data_a3d811da571f1f96ae66fe7fd2d111cf
#
_entry.id   a3d811da571f1f96ae66fe7fd2d111cf
#
_cell.length_a   1.000
_cell.length_b   1.000
_cell.length_c   1.000
_cell.angle_alpha   90.00
_cell.angle_beta   90.00
_cell.angle_gamma   90.00
#
_symmetry.space_group_name_H-M   'P 1'
#
loop_
_entity.id
_entity.type
_entity.pdbx_description
1 polymer ?
#
loop_
_entity_poly.entity_id
_entity_poly.type
_entity_poly.pdbx_seq_one_letter_code
_entity_poly.pdbx_strand_id
1 'polypeptide(L)'
;MNDWVLVAATAAAASAVVGFLGLLALGLARRRSLGAALLLVPAVSVVAVVAGVVATAQAMFLSTHDLTVVLVVCAVAGVVAGAFGVVLARRVAAVERALLQQAEDHARSDEAERTRRDLVAWVSHDLRTPLAGMRAMAEALEDGVAEDPDRYHRQMRTEVDRLSSMVDDLFQLSRIHAGALHLARQQIAVQDVVGDVLAGVEPLAATRGVQLSAEAESVPVHADARELGRALGNLVANAVRHTPDDGTVQVSATRGQDDWVVVSVTDMCGGIPDDEIARVFDVGWRGNLARTPDGDGGAGLGLSIVRGIVEAHDGVVTVTNVAGGCRFEVRLPPAEPAVPA
;
A
#
# COMPACT_ATOMS: atom_id res chain seq x y z
N MET A 1 -58.98 -22.82 -41.75
CA MET A 1 -57.65 -22.56 -41.15
C MET A 1 -57.52 -23.64 -40.12
N ASN A 2 -56.51 -24.50 -40.23
CA ASN A 2 -56.48 -25.72 -39.39
C ASN A 2 -56.33 -25.33 -37.91
N ASP A 3 -57.17 -25.83 -37.02
CA ASP A 3 -57.20 -25.54 -35.58
C ASP A 3 -55.82 -25.70 -34.91
N TRP A 4 -55.02 -26.64 -35.43
CA TRP A 4 -53.62 -26.83 -35.02
C TRP A 4 -52.69 -25.62 -35.28
N VAL A 5 -52.94 -24.88 -36.36
CA VAL A 5 -52.13 -23.67 -36.68
C VAL A 5 -52.45 -22.54 -35.71
N LEU A 6 -53.73 -22.41 -35.32
CA LEU A 6 -54.17 -21.43 -34.35
C LEU A 6 -53.59 -21.71 -32.95
N VAL A 7 -53.63 -22.99 -32.52
CA VAL A 7 -53.07 -23.42 -31.24
C VAL A 7 -51.56 -23.23 -31.19
N ALA A 8 -50.84 -23.60 -32.26
CA ALA A 8 -49.40 -23.38 -32.36
C ALA A 8 -49.04 -21.88 -32.35
N ALA A 9 -49.82 -21.04 -33.00
CA ALA A 9 -49.57 -19.60 -33.06
C ALA A 9 -49.80 -18.93 -31.67
N THR A 10 -50.85 -19.34 -30.92
CA THR A 10 -51.10 -18.78 -29.58
C THR A 10 -50.04 -19.19 -28.56
N ALA A 11 -49.56 -20.46 -28.60
CA ALA A 11 -48.49 -20.94 -27.75
C ALA A 11 -47.15 -20.21 -28.05
N ALA A 12 -46.83 -20.05 -29.34
CA ALA A 12 -45.63 -19.34 -29.78
C ALA A 12 -45.66 -17.86 -29.35
N ALA A 13 -46.79 -17.19 -29.50
CA ALA A 13 -46.97 -15.81 -29.10
C ALA A 13 -46.82 -15.63 -27.57
N ALA A 14 -47.43 -16.50 -26.76
CA ALA A 14 -47.29 -16.44 -25.30
C ALA A 14 -45.84 -16.64 -24.84
N SER A 15 -45.16 -17.65 -25.38
CA SER A 15 -43.75 -17.91 -25.08
C SER A 15 -42.82 -16.79 -25.52
N ALA A 16 -43.07 -16.17 -26.68
CA ALA A 16 -42.27 -15.05 -27.21
C ALA A 16 -42.40 -13.78 -26.32
N VAL A 17 -43.59 -13.47 -25.83
CA VAL A 17 -43.81 -12.34 -24.92
C VAL A 17 -43.03 -12.51 -23.61
N VAL A 18 -43.12 -13.72 -23.00
CA VAL A 18 -42.39 -14.02 -21.77
C VAL A 18 -40.87 -14.00 -22.02
N GLY A 19 -40.42 -14.56 -23.13
CA GLY A 19 -38.99 -14.52 -23.53
C GLY A 19 -38.45 -13.11 -23.72
N PHE A 20 -39.23 -12.24 -24.35
CA PHE A 20 -38.85 -10.83 -24.55
C PHE A 20 -38.75 -10.05 -23.22
N LEU A 21 -39.72 -10.21 -22.33
CA LEU A 21 -39.69 -9.61 -20.99
C LEU A 21 -38.51 -10.15 -20.17
N GLY A 22 -38.19 -11.43 -20.34
CA GLY A 22 -37.04 -12.04 -19.72
C GLY A 22 -35.72 -11.47 -20.21
N LEU A 23 -35.56 -11.20 -21.49
CA LEU A 23 -34.37 -10.55 -22.06
C LEU A 23 -34.19 -9.12 -21.53
N LEU A 24 -35.28 -8.36 -21.37
CA LEU A 24 -35.23 -7.04 -20.76
C LEU A 24 -34.80 -7.10 -19.29
N ALA A 25 -35.34 -8.06 -18.53
CA ALA A 25 -34.97 -8.29 -17.14
C ALA A 25 -33.49 -8.70 -17.01
N LEU A 26 -33.00 -9.56 -17.91
CA LEU A 26 -31.59 -9.96 -18.00
C LEU A 26 -30.66 -8.77 -18.28
N GLY A 27 -31.05 -7.87 -19.19
CA GLY A 27 -30.31 -6.65 -19.50
C GLY A 27 -30.15 -5.72 -18.28
N LEU A 28 -31.22 -5.60 -17.47
CA LEU A 28 -31.20 -4.84 -16.22
C LEU A 28 -30.41 -5.53 -15.11
N ALA A 29 -30.54 -6.84 -14.97
CA ALA A 29 -29.84 -7.63 -13.96
C ALA A 29 -28.33 -7.71 -14.21
N ARG A 30 -27.90 -7.79 -15.49
CA ARG A 30 -26.49 -7.80 -15.88
C ARG A 30 -25.74 -6.55 -15.44
N ARG A 31 -26.44 -5.41 -15.29
CA ARG A 31 -25.86 -4.15 -14.76
C ARG A 31 -25.66 -4.20 -13.25
N ARG A 32 -26.29 -5.13 -12.53
CA ARG A 32 -26.22 -5.24 -11.05
C ARG A 32 -25.28 -6.35 -10.59
N SER A 33 -25.35 -7.55 -11.17
CA SER A 33 -24.40 -8.65 -10.92
C SER A 33 -24.54 -9.76 -11.97
N LEU A 34 -23.42 -10.37 -12.36
CA LEU A 34 -23.39 -11.51 -13.27
C LEU A 34 -24.15 -12.73 -12.67
N GLY A 35 -24.03 -12.94 -11.36
CA GLY A 35 -24.73 -14.01 -10.66
C GLY A 35 -26.24 -13.89 -10.70
N ALA A 36 -26.80 -12.69 -10.58
CA ALA A 36 -28.23 -12.44 -10.71
C ALA A 36 -28.73 -12.70 -12.15
N ALA A 37 -27.96 -12.36 -13.16
CA ALA A 37 -28.29 -12.63 -14.55
C ALA A 37 -28.33 -14.14 -14.83
N LEU A 38 -27.39 -14.92 -14.30
CA LEU A 38 -27.34 -16.38 -14.46
C LEU A 38 -28.50 -17.12 -13.78
N LEU A 39 -29.04 -16.59 -12.69
CA LEU A 39 -30.25 -17.15 -12.04
C LEU A 39 -31.54 -16.84 -12.82
N LEU A 40 -31.57 -15.69 -13.54
CA LEU A 40 -32.73 -15.29 -14.33
C LEU A 40 -32.93 -16.15 -15.60
N VAL A 41 -31.87 -16.65 -16.21
CA VAL A 41 -31.95 -17.44 -17.46
C VAL A 41 -32.83 -18.68 -17.31
N PRO A 42 -32.57 -19.63 -16.36
CA PRO A 42 -33.41 -20.80 -16.17
C PRO A 42 -34.83 -20.45 -15.71
N ALA A 43 -34.99 -19.41 -14.88
CA ALA A 43 -36.27 -18.94 -14.40
C ALA A 43 -37.17 -18.48 -15.57
N VAL A 44 -36.63 -17.63 -16.44
CA VAL A 44 -37.33 -17.13 -17.64
C VAL A 44 -37.69 -18.25 -18.60
N SER A 45 -36.78 -19.21 -18.80
CA SER A 45 -37.03 -20.39 -19.68
C SER A 45 -38.20 -21.23 -19.15
N VAL A 46 -38.23 -21.50 -17.85
CA VAL A 46 -39.33 -22.26 -17.22
C VAL A 46 -40.66 -21.54 -17.35
N VAL A 47 -40.68 -20.23 -17.05
CA VAL A 47 -41.92 -19.43 -17.15
C VAL A 47 -42.42 -19.36 -18.60
N ALA A 48 -41.53 -19.24 -19.59
CA ALA A 48 -41.91 -19.23 -21.00
C ALA A 48 -42.53 -20.57 -21.44
N VAL A 49 -41.97 -21.70 -21.00
CA VAL A 49 -42.53 -23.04 -21.26
C VAL A 49 -43.90 -23.20 -20.61
N VAL A 50 -44.03 -22.83 -19.33
CA VAL A 50 -45.33 -22.91 -18.62
C VAL A 50 -46.39 -22.07 -19.30
N ALA A 51 -46.06 -20.84 -19.71
CA ALA A 51 -46.98 -19.97 -20.42
C ALA A 51 -47.46 -20.57 -21.76
N GLY A 52 -46.55 -21.15 -22.53
CA GLY A 52 -46.90 -21.83 -23.79
C GLY A 52 -47.81 -23.05 -23.57
N VAL A 53 -47.50 -23.84 -22.56
CA VAL A 53 -48.30 -25.03 -22.21
C VAL A 53 -49.71 -24.67 -21.74
N VAL A 54 -49.82 -23.64 -20.86
CA VAL A 54 -51.14 -23.17 -20.38
C VAL A 54 -51.95 -22.61 -21.53
N ALA A 55 -51.36 -21.82 -22.42
CA ALA A 55 -52.06 -21.29 -23.61
C ALA A 55 -52.56 -22.40 -24.54
N THR A 56 -51.74 -23.45 -24.74
CA THR A 56 -52.14 -24.64 -25.53
C THR A 56 -53.26 -25.43 -24.88
N ALA A 57 -53.18 -25.68 -23.57
CA ALA A 57 -54.18 -26.39 -22.80
C ALA A 57 -55.55 -25.72 -22.83
N GLN A 58 -55.61 -24.40 -22.73
CA GLN A 58 -56.84 -23.59 -22.83
C GLN A 58 -57.44 -23.63 -24.24
N ALA A 59 -56.58 -23.63 -25.27
CA ALA A 59 -57.03 -23.69 -26.66
C ALA A 59 -57.60 -25.09 -27.08
N MET A 60 -57.17 -26.16 -26.41
CA MET A 60 -57.56 -27.55 -26.72
C MET A 60 -58.66 -28.09 -25.81
N PHE A 61 -59.28 -27.31 -24.91
CA PHE A 61 -60.33 -27.79 -23.97
C PHE A 61 -59.90 -29.05 -23.18
N LEU A 62 -58.62 -29.11 -22.73
CA LEU A 62 -58.15 -30.20 -21.89
C LEU A 62 -58.96 -30.32 -20.58
N SER A 63 -59.09 -31.56 -20.08
CA SER A 63 -59.73 -31.79 -18.78
C SER A 63 -58.90 -31.15 -17.65
N THR A 64 -59.57 -30.79 -16.55
CA THR A 64 -58.88 -30.24 -15.38
C THR A 64 -57.82 -31.19 -14.81
N HIS A 65 -57.99 -32.50 -14.98
CA HIS A 65 -57.01 -33.51 -14.57
C HIS A 65 -55.71 -33.42 -15.41
N ASP A 66 -55.82 -33.36 -16.72
CA ASP A 66 -54.67 -33.31 -17.64
C ASP A 66 -53.88 -32.03 -17.45
N LEU A 67 -54.57 -30.91 -17.25
CA LEU A 67 -53.91 -29.63 -16.93
C LEU A 67 -53.12 -29.71 -15.61
N THR A 68 -53.68 -30.34 -14.58
CA THR A 68 -53.00 -30.51 -13.29
C THR A 68 -51.72 -31.34 -13.43
N VAL A 69 -51.74 -32.44 -14.16
CA VAL A 69 -50.56 -33.30 -14.42
C VAL A 69 -49.45 -32.49 -15.11
N VAL A 70 -49.82 -31.74 -16.15
CA VAL A 70 -48.85 -30.91 -16.89
C VAL A 70 -48.23 -29.82 -16.00
N LEU A 71 -49.03 -29.17 -15.19
CA LEU A 71 -48.53 -28.14 -14.25
C LEU A 71 -47.58 -28.72 -13.19
N VAL A 72 -47.87 -29.93 -12.68
CA VAL A 72 -46.98 -30.62 -11.75
C VAL A 72 -45.63 -30.95 -12.41
N VAL A 73 -45.64 -31.48 -13.64
CA VAL A 73 -44.40 -31.77 -14.39
C VAL A 73 -43.58 -30.49 -14.62
N CYS A 74 -44.25 -29.39 -15.02
CA CYS A 74 -43.58 -28.07 -15.18
C CYS A 74 -43.01 -27.55 -13.87
N ALA A 75 -43.70 -27.70 -12.75
CA ALA A 75 -43.23 -27.30 -11.44
C ALA A 75 -41.96 -28.07 -11.01
N VAL A 76 -41.94 -29.39 -11.19
CA VAL A 76 -40.78 -30.24 -10.92
C VAL A 76 -39.60 -29.84 -11.80
N ALA A 77 -39.82 -29.66 -13.11
CA ALA A 77 -38.78 -29.19 -14.03
C ALA A 77 -38.24 -27.81 -13.63
N GLY A 78 -39.12 -26.93 -13.14
CA GLY A 78 -38.73 -25.60 -12.64
C GLY A 78 -37.83 -25.66 -11.42
N VAL A 79 -38.13 -26.52 -10.46
CA VAL A 79 -37.30 -26.74 -9.27
C VAL A 79 -35.91 -27.27 -9.66
N VAL A 80 -35.85 -28.26 -10.55
CA VAL A 80 -34.58 -28.82 -11.02
C VAL A 80 -33.75 -27.77 -11.77
N ALA A 81 -34.39 -27.02 -12.68
CA ALA A 81 -33.70 -25.94 -13.42
C ALA A 81 -33.19 -24.81 -12.49
N GLY A 82 -34.00 -24.44 -11.48
CA GLY A 82 -33.63 -23.47 -10.46
C GLY A 82 -32.42 -23.91 -9.61
N ALA A 83 -32.45 -25.17 -9.15
CA ALA A 83 -31.34 -25.76 -8.40
C ALA A 83 -30.03 -25.76 -9.22
N PHE A 84 -30.10 -26.15 -10.49
CA PHE A 84 -28.96 -26.12 -11.40
C PHE A 84 -28.46 -24.71 -11.64
N GLY A 85 -29.37 -23.73 -11.82
CA GLY A 85 -29.04 -22.32 -11.95
C GLY A 85 -28.29 -21.78 -10.73
N VAL A 86 -28.71 -22.12 -9.52
CA VAL A 86 -28.04 -21.73 -8.28
C VAL A 86 -26.61 -22.30 -8.20
N VAL A 87 -26.46 -23.60 -8.54
CA VAL A 87 -25.16 -24.27 -8.55
C VAL A 87 -24.22 -23.59 -9.55
N LEU A 88 -24.72 -23.30 -10.76
CA LEU A 88 -23.94 -22.66 -11.81
C LEU A 88 -23.52 -21.21 -11.40
N ALA A 89 -24.46 -20.44 -10.86
CA ALA A 89 -24.20 -19.10 -10.39
C ALA A 89 -23.12 -19.06 -9.28
N ARG A 90 -23.19 -20.02 -8.33
CA ARG A 90 -22.16 -20.15 -7.28
C ARG A 90 -20.79 -20.52 -7.84
N ARG A 91 -20.76 -21.41 -8.85
CA ARG A 91 -19.50 -21.79 -9.52
C ARG A 91 -18.86 -20.61 -10.25
N VAL A 92 -19.65 -19.86 -11.03
CA VAL A 92 -19.16 -18.67 -11.75
C VAL A 92 -18.66 -17.61 -10.77
N ALA A 93 -19.41 -17.31 -9.71
CA ALA A 93 -18.99 -16.36 -8.69
C ALA A 93 -17.72 -16.80 -7.92
N ALA A 94 -17.49 -18.10 -7.78
CA ALA A 94 -16.26 -18.62 -7.18
C ALA A 94 -15.06 -18.45 -8.12
N VAL A 95 -15.21 -18.72 -9.41
CA VAL A 95 -14.17 -18.52 -10.43
C VAL A 95 -13.81 -17.05 -10.57
N GLU A 96 -14.81 -16.16 -10.61
CA GLU A 96 -14.59 -14.72 -10.69
C GLU A 96 -13.77 -14.20 -9.51
N ARG A 97 -14.12 -14.63 -8.27
CA ARG A 97 -13.34 -14.27 -7.07
C ARG A 97 -11.91 -14.80 -7.12
N ALA A 98 -11.71 -16.04 -7.57
CA ALA A 98 -10.38 -16.63 -7.69
C ALA A 98 -9.52 -15.87 -8.73
N LEU A 99 -10.10 -15.45 -9.85
CA LEU A 99 -9.40 -14.66 -10.87
C LEU A 99 -9.01 -13.27 -10.34
N LEU A 100 -9.91 -12.61 -9.59
CA LEU A 100 -9.60 -11.31 -8.98
C LEU A 100 -8.47 -11.43 -7.95
N GLN A 101 -8.52 -12.44 -7.08
CA GLN A 101 -7.45 -12.71 -6.12
C GLN A 101 -6.12 -12.99 -6.82
N GLN A 102 -6.13 -13.81 -7.86
CA GLN A 102 -4.92 -14.10 -8.63
C GLN A 102 -4.36 -12.85 -9.31
N ALA A 103 -5.22 -11.96 -9.84
CA ALA A 103 -4.79 -10.70 -10.43
C ALA A 103 -4.16 -9.75 -9.39
N GLU A 104 -4.73 -9.69 -8.17
CA GLU A 104 -4.16 -8.92 -7.06
C GLU A 104 -2.81 -9.48 -6.61
N ASP A 105 -2.69 -10.80 -6.49
CA ASP A 105 -1.43 -11.45 -6.10
C ASP A 105 -0.33 -11.26 -7.15
N HIS A 106 -0.68 -11.32 -8.44
CA HIS A 106 0.26 -11.00 -9.51
C HIS A 106 0.67 -9.52 -9.48
N ALA A 107 -0.27 -8.61 -9.27
CA ALA A 107 0.05 -7.17 -9.18
C ALA A 107 1.01 -6.88 -8.02
N ARG A 108 0.79 -7.48 -6.84
CA ARG A 108 1.70 -7.36 -5.69
C ARG A 108 3.08 -7.95 -5.97
N SER A 109 3.14 -9.10 -6.64
CA SER A 109 4.41 -9.75 -7.01
C SER A 109 5.20 -8.90 -8.01
N ASP A 110 4.52 -8.35 -9.03
CA ASP A 110 5.13 -7.47 -10.03
C ASP A 110 5.66 -6.17 -9.41
N GLU A 111 4.92 -5.60 -8.46
CA GLU A 111 5.35 -4.40 -7.73
C GLU A 111 6.58 -4.68 -6.86
N ALA A 112 6.60 -5.77 -6.12
CA ALA A 112 7.75 -6.20 -5.34
C ALA A 112 9.00 -6.43 -6.22
N GLU A 113 8.83 -7.05 -7.39
CA GLU A 113 9.93 -7.29 -8.32
C GLU A 113 10.45 -5.99 -8.97
N ARG A 114 9.57 -5.02 -9.27
CA ARG A 114 9.98 -3.68 -9.74
C ARG A 114 10.79 -2.96 -8.67
N THR A 115 10.26 -2.88 -7.45
CA THR A 115 10.95 -2.26 -6.31
C THR A 115 12.33 -2.89 -6.09
N ARG A 116 12.43 -4.21 -6.19
CA ARG A 116 13.72 -4.92 -6.08
C ARG A 116 14.69 -4.54 -7.19
N ARG A 117 14.23 -4.44 -8.45
CA ARG A 117 15.09 -4.05 -9.58
C ARG A 117 15.56 -2.61 -9.46
N ASP A 118 14.65 -1.71 -9.08
CA ASP A 118 14.96 -0.30 -8.88
C ASP A 118 15.98 -0.13 -7.75
N LEU A 119 15.83 -0.88 -6.66
CA LEU A 119 16.77 -0.91 -5.56
C LEU A 119 18.15 -1.37 -6.01
N VAL A 120 18.26 -2.48 -6.76
CA VAL A 120 19.55 -3.01 -7.27
C VAL A 120 20.21 -2.02 -8.22
N ALA A 121 19.45 -1.42 -9.12
CA ALA A 121 19.96 -0.43 -10.07
C ALA A 121 20.48 0.81 -9.34
N TRP A 122 19.71 1.31 -8.37
CA TRP A 122 20.10 2.45 -7.56
C TRP A 122 21.35 2.16 -6.73
N VAL A 123 21.41 1.04 -6.00
CA VAL A 123 22.57 0.62 -5.20
C VAL A 123 23.81 0.55 -6.06
N SER A 124 23.71 -0.06 -7.25
CA SER A 124 24.84 -0.20 -8.16
C SER A 124 25.38 1.14 -8.64
N HIS A 125 24.51 2.11 -8.85
CA HIS A 125 24.90 3.47 -9.25
C HIS A 125 25.55 4.23 -8.09
N ASP A 126 24.92 4.23 -6.93
CA ASP A 126 25.32 5.06 -5.78
C ASP A 126 26.52 4.50 -5.00
N LEU A 127 26.81 3.19 -5.11
CA LEU A 127 28.06 2.63 -4.61
C LEU A 127 29.25 2.88 -5.56
N ARG A 128 29.01 2.98 -6.88
CA ARG A 128 30.09 3.15 -7.86
C ARG A 128 30.82 4.48 -7.71
N THR A 129 30.09 5.54 -7.40
CA THR A 129 30.65 6.91 -7.30
C THR A 129 31.69 7.04 -6.16
N PRO A 130 31.38 6.70 -4.89
CA PRO A 130 32.37 6.77 -3.80
C PRO A 130 33.52 5.77 -4.00
N LEU A 131 33.26 4.58 -4.56
CA LEU A 131 34.33 3.62 -4.88
C LEU A 131 35.29 4.17 -5.91
N ALA A 132 34.81 4.82 -6.96
CA ALA A 132 35.67 5.47 -7.96
C ALA A 132 36.48 6.63 -7.35
N GLY A 133 35.87 7.41 -6.46
CA GLY A 133 36.57 8.48 -5.72
C GLY A 133 37.67 7.95 -4.82
N MET A 134 37.38 6.89 -4.03
CA MET A 134 38.39 6.24 -3.19
C MET A 134 39.56 5.66 -4.01
N ARG A 135 39.23 5.03 -5.14
CA ARG A 135 40.25 4.50 -6.05
C ARG A 135 41.16 5.61 -6.59
N ALA A 136 40.58 6.73 -7.05
CA ALA A 136 41.37 7.85 -7.53
C ALA A 136 42.25 8.46 -6.43
N MET A 137 41.74 8.53 -5.18
CA MET A 137 42.53 8.99 -4.03
C MET A 137 43.68 8.02 -3.70
N ALA A 138 43.45 6.72 -3.78
CA ALA A 138 44.50 5.69 -3.57
C ALA A 138 45.57 5.78 -4.65
N GLU A 139 45.20 5.86 -5.93
CA GLU A 139 46.11 6.03 -7.08
C GLU A 139 46.97 7.31 -6.91
N ALA A 140 46.37 8.45 -6.49
CA ALA A 140 47.10 9.69 -6.25
C ALA A 140 48.11 9.58 -5.09
N LEU A 141 47.79 8.80 -4.05
CA LEU A 141 48.74 8.50 -2.96
C LEU A 141 49.91 7.59 -3.42
N GLU A 142 49.60 6.56 -4.22
CA GLU A 142 50.63 5.64 -4.79
C GLU A 142 51.56 6.39 -5.72
N ASP A 143 51.06 7.29 -6.55
CA ASP A 143 51.86 8.05 -7.52
C ASP A 143 52.62 9.22 -6.86
N GLY A 144 52.38 9.46 -5.56
CA GLY A 144 53.05 10.56 -4.82
C GLY A 144 52.61 11.96 -5.24
N VAL A 145 51.49 12.11 -5.94
CA VAL A 145 50.94 13.39 -6.41
C VAL A 145 49.94 14.01 -5.44
N ALA A 146 49.65 13.33 -4.33
CA ALA A 146 48.78 13.88 -3.26
C ALA A 146 49.50 14.97 -2.49
N GLU A 147 49.03 16.24 -2.58
CA GLU A 147 49.63 17.36 -1.88
C GLU A 147 49.50 17.26 -0.34
N ASP A 148 48.39 16.66 0.17
CA ASP A 148 48.14 16.37 1.58
C ASP A 148 47.67 14.92 1.75
N PRO A 149 48.59 13.95 1.93
CA PRO A 149 48.25 12.53 2.11
C PRO A 149 47.30 12.27 3.28
N ASP A 150 47.43 13.00 4.37
CA ASP A 150 46.56 12.84 5.55
C ASP A 150 45.13 13.29 5.26
N ARG A 151 44.91 14.29 4.42
CA ARG A 151 43.59 14.70 3.93
C ARG A 151 42.94 13.57 3.10
N TYR A 152 43.72 12.97 2.18
CA TYR A 152 43.22 11.86 1.36
C TYR A 152 42.84 10.62 2.22
N HIS A 153 43.65 10.29 3.21
CA HIS A 153 43.33 9.22 4.16
C HIS A 153 42.06 9.51 4.97
N ARG A 154 41.86 10.77 5.44
CA ARG A 154 40.65 11.17 6.14
C ARG A 154 39.41 11.07 5.23
N GLN A 155 39.51 11.55 3.99
CA GLN A 155 38.42 11.49 3.01
C GLN A 155 38.04 10.02 2.67
N MET A 156 39.04 9.16 2.43
CA MET A 156 38.80 7.73 2.20
C MET A 156 38.08 7.08 3.38
N ARG A 157 38.47 7.41 4.62
CA ARG A 157 37.78 6.90 5.81
C ARG A 157 36.32 7.35 5.85
N THR A 158 36.06 8.62 5.60
CA THR A 158 34.70 9.15 5.53
C THR A 158 33.86 8.44 4.45
N GLU A 159 34.43 8.16 3.29
CA GLU A 159 33.71 7.42 2.23
C GLU A 159 33.47 5.94 2.61
N VAL A 160 34.40 5.30 3.33
CA VAL A 160 34.19 3.93 3.85
C VAL A 160 33.06 3.91 4.88
N ASP A 161 33.02 4.85 5.82
CA ASP A 161 31.98 4.96 6.83
C ASP A 161 30.61 5.22 6.17
N ARG A 162 30.57 6.08 5.13
CA ARG A 162 29.38 6.33 4.32
C ARG A 162 28.89 5.08 3.59
N LEU A 163 29.78 4.32 2.96
CA LEU A 163 29.44 3.05 2.30
C LEU A 163 28.90 2.02 3.28
N SER A 164 29.51 1.92 4.46
CA SER A 164 29.03 1.03 5.52
C SER A 164 27.59 1.37 5.93
N SER A 165 27.31 2.67 6.15
CA SER A 165 25.95 3.13 6.45
C SER A 165 24.96 2.81 5.32
N MET A 166 25.37 2.98 4.05
CA MET A 166 24.51 2.61 2.91
C MET A 166 24.19 1.12 2.87
N VAL A 167 25.16 0.26 3.17
CA VAL A 167 24.96 -1.20 3.21
C VAL A 167 24.00 -1.57 4.34
N ASP A 168 24.12 -0.95 5.51
CA ASP A 168 23.22 -1.17 6.65
C ASP A 168 21.79 -0.71 6.32
N ASP A 169 21.63 0.43 5.65
CA ASP A 169 20.34 0.93 5.20
C ASP A 169 19.69 0.02 4.16
N LEU A 170 20.50 -0.49 3.20
CA LEU A 170 20.05 -1.44 2.20
C LEU A 170 19.58 -2.75 2.83
N PHE A 171 20.33 -3.27 3.80
CA PHE A 171 19.96 -4.48 4.51
C PHE A 171 18.65 -4.30 5.30
N GLN A 172 18.49 -3.15 5.94
CA GLN A 172 17.26 -2.82 6.65
C GLN A 172 16.06 -2.70 5.69
N LEU A 173 16.23 -1.99 4.58
CA LEU A 173 15.18 -1.84 3.59
C LEU A 173 14.78 -3.19 2.97
N SER A 174 15.75 -4.07 2.73
CA SER A 174 15.50 -5.45 2.29
C SER A 174 14.66 -6.23 3.29
N ARG A 175 14.92 -6.10 4.60
CA ARG A 175 14.12 -6.74 5.66
C ARG A 175 12.69 -6.20 5.72
N ILE A 176 12.53 -4.89 5.56
CA ILE A 176 11.21 -4.23 5.52
C ILE A 176 10.40 -4.77 4.34
N HIS A 177 10.96 -4.75 3.13
CA HIS A 177 10.25 -5.22 1.92
C HIS A 177 9.95 -6.72 1.91
N ALA A 178 10.79 -7.53 2.56
CA ALA A 178 10.54 -8.96 2.73
C ALA A 178 9.47 -9.28 3.81
N GLY A 179 8.92 -8.28 4.51
CA GLY A 179 8.07 -8.49 5.68
C GLY A 179 8.79 -9.21 6.83
N ALA A 180 10.13 -9.20 6.82
CA ALA A 180 10.98 -9.89 7.77
C ALA A 180 11.45 -8.97 8.93
N LEU A 181 10.87 -7.79 9.05
CA LEU A 181 11.13 -6.91 10.19
C LEU A 181 10.33 -7.41 11.40
N HIS A 182 11.00 -8.19 12.26
CA HIS A 182 10.42 -8.65 13.51
C HIS A 182 10.65 -7.60 14.60
N LEU A 183 9.57 -7.00 15.09
CA LEU A 183 9.61 -5.99 16.13
C LEU A 183 9.53 -6.64 17.51
N ALA A 184 10.44 -6.28 18.41
CA ALA A 184 10.38 -6.59 19.83
C ALA A 184 9.60 -5.47 20.55
N ARG A 185 8.28 -5.39 20.28
CA ARG A 185 7.43 -4.34 20.83
C ARG A 185 7.30 -4.49 22.35
N GLN A 186 7.49 -3.40 23.05
CA GLN A 186 7.31 -3.28 24.51
C GLN A 186 6.72 -1.91 24.84
N GLN A 187 6.20 -1.76 26.04
CA GLN A 187 5.74 -0.46 26.49
C GLN A 187 6.94 0.41 26.83
N ILE A 188 7.12 1.52 26.12
CA ILE A 188 8.21 2.48 26.29
C ILE A 188 7.66 3.90 26.40
N ALA A 189 8.40 4.79 27.04
CA ALA A 189 8.10 6.21 27.02
C ALA A 189 8.75 6.84 25.77
N VAL A 190 7.94 7.51 24.92
CA VAL A 190 8.46 8.16 23.71
C VAL A 190 9.53 9.20 24.03
N GLN A 191 9.39 9.89 25.16
CA GLN A 191 10.37 10.87 25.64
C GLN A 191 11.79 10.30 25.74
N ASP A 192 11.93 9.05 26.23
CA ASP A 192 13.23 8.40 26.37
C ASP A 192 13.88 8.17 25.00
N VAL A 193 13.09 7.66 24.04
CA VAL A 193 13.57 7.44 22.67
C VAL A 193 13.98 8.76 22.00
N VAL A 194 13.20 9.83 22.18
CA VAL A 194 13.53 11.17 21.64
C VAL A 194 14.84 11.68 22.28
N GLY A 195 14.99 11.52 23.59
CA GLY A 195 16.21 11.90 24.28
C GLY A 195 17.46 11.20 23.75
N ASP A 196 17.41 9.89 23.60
CA ASP A 196 18.51 9.09 23.05
C ASP A 196 18.85 9.49 21.60
N VAL A 197 17.83 9.73 20.77
CA VAL A 197 18.00 10.18 19.38
C VAL A 197 18.68 11.54 19.31
N LEU A 198 18.24 12.50 20.11
CA LEU A 198 18.84 13.83 20.11
C LEU A 198 20.30 13.79 20.58
N ALA A 199 20.61 13.03 21.62
CA ALA A 199 21.98 12.82 22.07
C ALA A 199 22.88 12.20 20.97
N GLY A 200 22.29 11.27 20.17
CA GLY A 200 23.01 10.66 19.04
C GLY A 200 23.26 11.60 17.87
N VAL A 201 22.39 12.58 17.62
CA VAL A 201 22.47 13.51 16.48
C VAL A 201 23.19 14.83 16.86
N GLU A 202 23.34 15.13 18.15
CA GLU A 202 23.99 16.35 18.64
C GLU A 202 25.36 16.64 17.99
N PRO A 203 26.28 15.66 17.80
CA PRO A 203 27.56 15.94 17.14
C PRO A 203 27.41 16.41 15.69
N LEU A 204 26.41 15.88 14.97
CA LEU A 204 26.11 16.31 13.60
C LEU A 204 25.54 17.73 13.59
N ALA A 205 24.62 18.03 14.49
CA ALA A 205 24.01 19.35 14.63
C ALA A 205 25.06 20.42 14.99
N ALA A 206 25.94 20.11 15.96
CA ALA A 206 27.05 21.00 16.36
C ALA A 206 27.99 21.30 15.18
N THR A 207 28.33 20.29 14.37
CA THR A 207 29.21 20.48 13.20
C THR A 207 28.57 21.40 12.15
N ARG A 208 27.24 21.44 12.08
CA ARG A 208 26.48 22.25 11.14
C ARG A 208 25.94 23.57 11.73
N GLY A 209 26.24 23.86 12.97
CA GLY A 209 25.72 25.07 13.64
C GLY A 209 24.21 25.07 13.82
N VAL A 210 23.56 23.89 13.78
CA VAL A 210 22.10 23.76 13.93
C VAL A 210 21.74 23.52 15.40
N GLN A 211 20.71 24.23 15.88
CA GLN A 211 20.20 24.05 17.24
C GLN A 211 19.14 22.94 17.30
N LEU A 212 19.30 22.03 18.26
CA LEU A 212 18.29 21.01 18.55
C LEU A 212 17.43 21.45 19.74
N SER A 213 16.11 21.32 19.63
CA SER A 213 15.17 21.54 20.74
C SER A 213 14.16 20.40 20.81
N ALA A 214 13.74 20.07 22.03
CA ALA A 214 12.72 19.03 22.26
C ALA A 214 11.64 19.48 23.24
N GLU A 215 10.40 19.16 22.91
CA GLU A 215 9.22 19.28 23.76
C GLU A 215 8.50 17.92 23.75
N ALA A 216 9.01 16.97 24.52
CA ALA A 216 8.47 15.62 24.54
C ALA A 216 7.75 15.32 25.85
N GLU A 217 6.46 15.00 25.75
CA GLU A 217 5.69 14.46 26.85
C GLU A 217 6.05 12.98 27.10
N SER A 218 5.98 12.52 28.35
CA SER A 218 6.18 11.13 28.69
C SER A 218 4.93 10.30 28.34
N VAL A 219 4.69 10.10 27.04
CA VAL A 219 3.56 9.32 26.54
C VAL A 219 3.99 7.88 26.31
N PRO A 220 3.29 6.89 26.91
CA PRO A 220 3.58 5.49 26.67
C PRO A 220 3.10 5.05 25.27
N VAL A 221 3.95 4.27 24.59
CA VAL A 221 3.64 3.63 23.30
C VAL A 221 4.08 2.17 23.33
N HIS A 222 3.39 1.30 22.58
CA HIS A 222 3.79 -0.09 22.42
C HIS A 222 4.63 -0.25 21.13
N ALA A 223 5.95 -0.13 21.27
CA ALA A 223 6.87 -0.08 20.15
C ALA A 223 8.20 -0.80 20.43
N ASP A 224 8.96 -1.07 19.38
CA ASP A 224 10.35 -1.47 19.48
C ASP A 224 11.21 -0.21 19.58
N ALA A 225 11.83 0.00 20.76
CA ALA A 225 12.61 1.21 21.05
C ALA A 225 13.77 1.42 20.06
N ARG A 226 14.43 0.33 19.65
CA ARG A 226 15.57 0.38 18.74
C ARG A 226 15.14 0.81 17.32
N GLU A 227 14.12 0.16 16.79
CA GLU A 227 13.64 0.46 15.43
C GLU A 227 12.95 1.85 15.39
N LEU A 228 12.18 2.22 16.42
CA LEU A 228 11.61 3.56 16.53
C LEU A 228 12.71 4.63 16.65
N GLY A 229 13.72 4.40 17.48
CA GLY A 229 14.89 5.28 17.60
C GLY A 229 15.62 5.45 16.27
N ARG A 230 15.76 4.37 15.48
CA ARG A 230 16.32 4.45 14.11
C ARG A 230 15.47 5.31 13.18
N ALA A 231 14.15 5.15 13.20
CA ALA A 231 13.26 5.96 12.37
C ALA A 231 13.34 7.44 12.73
N LEU A 232 13.24 7.76 14.02
CA LEU A 232 13.35 9.15 14.50
C LEU A 232 14.76 9.72 14.24
N GLY A 233 15.82 8.94 14.43
CA GLY A 233 17.20 9.34 14.11
C GLY A 233 17.36 9.70 12.64
N ASN A 234 16.79 8.94 11.72
CA ASN A 234 16.78 9.27 10.29
C ASN A 234 16.03 10.57 10.00
N LEU A 235 14.90 10.82 10.66
CA LEU A 235 14.16 12.08 10.51
C LEU A 235 14.96 13.27 11.04
N VAL A 236 15.51 13.18 12.25
CA VAL A 236 16.26 14.27 12.87
C VAL A 236 17.56 14.55 12.12
N ALA A 237 18.31 13.51 11.72
CA ALA A 237 19.50 13.67 10.92
C ALA A 237 19.20 14.28 9.53
N ASN A 238 18.08 13.92 8.92
CA ASN A 238 17.61 14.53 7.67
C ASN A 238 17.28 16.01 7.89
N ALA A 239 16.54 16.34 8.93
CA ALA A 239 16.19 17.71 9.30
C ALA A 239 17.44 18.58 9.52
N VAL A 240 18.44 18.07 10.25
CA VAL A 240 19.73 18.79 10.48
C VAL A 240 20.49 19.02 9.17
N ARG A 241 20.50 18.02 8.25
CA ARG A 241 21.21 18.17 6.96
C ARG A 241 20.59 19.25 6.06
N HIS A 242 19.29 19.45 6.15
CA HIS A 242 18.55 20.36 5.27
C HIS A 242 18.25 21.72 5.93
N THR A 243 18.49 21.86 7.22
CA THR A 243 18.40 23.14 7.93
C THR A 243 19.64 23.97 7.65
N PRO A 244 19.52 25.27 7.28
CA PRO A 244 20.67 26.19 7.13
C PRO A 244 21.42 26.36 8.45
N ASP A 245 22.65 26.82 8.35
CA ASP A 245 23.47 27.22 9.52
C ASP A 245 22.70 28.22 10.41
N ASP A 246 22.86 28.11 11.72
CA ASP A 246 22.13 28.88 12.75
C ASP A 246 20.60 28.60 12.79
N GLY A 247 20.10 27.62 12.03
CA GLY A 247 18.71 27.21 12.06
C GLY A 247 18.40 26.29 13.25
N THR A 248 17.12 25.96 13.41
CA THR A 248 16.62 25.12 14.52
C THR A 248 15.88 23.90 13.97
N VAL A 249 16.14 22.75 14.57
CA VAL A 249 15.33 21.54 14.43
C VAL A 249 14.60 21.29 15.74
N GLN A 250 13.28 21.25 15.68
CA GLN A 250 12.42 21.00 16.83
C GLN A 250 11.80 19.61 16.76
N VAL A 251 11.93 18.83 17.84
CA VAL A 251 11.26 17.55 18.01
C VAL A 251 10.19 17.70 19.08
N SER A 252 8.96 17.33 18.77
CA SER A 252 7.88 17.28 19.78
C SER A 252 7.24 15.91 19.83
N ALA A 253 6.80 15.51 21.02
CA ALA A 253 6.04 14.27 21.21
C ALA A 253 4.86 14.57 22.12
N THR A 254 3.65 14.28 21.63
CA THR A 254 2.40 14.57 22.33
C THR A 254 1.38 13.45 22.11
N ARG A 255 0.34 13.42 22.94
CA ARG A 255 -0.83 12.58 22.70
C ARG A 255 -1.85 13.36 21.86
N GLY A 256 -2.23 12.82 20.71
CA GLY A 256 -3.27 13.36 19.84
C GLY A 256 -4.68 13.23 20.45
N GLN A 257 -5.66 13.91 19.84
CA GLN A 257 -7.07 13.87 20.29
C GLN A 257 -7.73 12.50 20.15
N ASP A 258 -7.19 11.65 19.29
CA ASP A 258 -7.63 10.28 19.02
C ASP A 258 -6.82 9.21 19.79
N ASP A 259 -6.15 9.63 20.86
CA ASP A 259 -5.23 8.83 21.71
C ASP A 259 -3.95 8.34 20.99
N TRP A 260 -3.76 8.65 19.72
CA TRP A 260 -2.53 8.33 19.03
C TRP A 260 -1.35 9.15 19.58
N VAL A 261 -0.20 8.53 19.60
CA VAL A 261 1.06 9.21 19.93
C VAL A 261 1.59 9.87 18.67
N VAL A 262 1.81 11.17 18.73
CA VAL A 262 2.32 11.97 17.59
C VAL A 262 3.71 12.47 17.94
N VAL A 263 4.70 12.06 17.13
CA VAL A 263 6.07 12.59 17.19
C VAL A 263 6.29 13.45 15.96
N SER A 264 6.60 14.73 16.15
CA SER A 264 6.86 15.66 15.03
C SER A 264 8.31 16.09 15.03
N VAL A 265 8.91 16.14 13.85
CA VAL A 265 10.21 16.75 13.59
C VAL A 265 9.99 17.91 12.64
N THR A 266 10.26 19.14 13.11
CA THR A 266 10.12 20.37 12.33
C THR A 266 11.48 20.95 12.07
N ASP A 267 11.76 21.29 10.82
CA ASP A 267 13.02 21.87 10.35
C ASP A 267 12.82 23.22 9.65
N MET A 268 13.91 23.84 9.26
CA MET A 268 13.95 25.11 8.53
C MET A 268 14.48 24.95 7.10
N CYS A 269 14.12 23.83 6.43
CA CYS A 269 14.61 23.48 5.09
C CYS A 269 14.16 24.41 3.96
N GLY A 270 13.29 25.36 4.22
CA GLY A 270 12.69 26.25 3.20
C GLY A 270 11.46 25.64 2.51
N GLY A 271 11.12 24.40 2.78
CA GLY A 271 9.96 23.68 2.22
C GLY A 271 10.33 22.72 1.11
N ILE A 272 9.40 21.82 0.81
CA ILE A 272 9.47 20.82 -0.28
C ILE A 272 8.50 21.25 -1.36
N PRO A 273 8.87 21.22 -2.67
CA PRO A 273 7.93 21.47 -3.77
C PRO A 273 6.70 20.56 -3.67
N ASP A 274 5.50 21.12 -3.92
CA ASP A 274 4.23 20.39 -3.74
C ASP A 274 4.13 19.12 -4.61
N ASP A 275 4.75 19.13 -5.79
CA ASP A 275 4.83 17.98 -6.69
C ASP A 275 5.83 16.89 -6.22
N GLU A 276 6.71 17.22 -5.28
CA GLU A 276 7.69 16.32 -4.70
C GLU A 276 7.23 15.70 -3.35
N ILE A 277 6.31 16.36 -2.62
CA ILE A 277 5.85 15.93 -1.27
C ILE A 277 5.38 14.47 -1.27
N ALA A 278 4.60 14.05 -2.26
CA ALA A 278 4.10 12.67 -2.34
C ALA A 278 5.20 11.62 -2.53
N ARG A 279 6.39 12.02 -2.96
CA ARG A 279 7.49 11.15 -3.34
C ARG A 279 8.66 11.11 -2.37
N VAL A 280 8.65 11.94 -1.32
CA VAL A 280 9.80 12.04 -0.39
C VAL A 280 10.14 10.73 0.31
N PHE A 281 9.16 9.83 0.45
CA PHE A 281 9.33 8.51 1.04
C PHE A 281 9.66 7.41 0.01
N ASP A 282 9.77 7.75 -1.28
CA ASP A 282 10.16 6.77 -2.29
C ASP A 282 11.63 6.40 -2.15
N VAL A 283 11.95 5.14 -2.46
CA VAL A 283 13.32 4.64 -2.38
C VAL A 283 14.22 5.41 -3.35
N GLY A 284 15.32 5.94 -2.84
CA GLY A 284 16.29 6.68 -3.65
C GLY A 284 15.84 8.10 -4.05
N TRP A 285 14.72 8.58 -3.52
CA TRP A 285 14.30 9.96 -3.78
C TRP A 285 15.30 10.95 -3.18
N ARG A 286 15.64 11.97 -3.98
CA ARG A 286 16.45 13.11 -3.60
C ARG A 286 15.83 14.36 -4.19
N GLY A 287 15.53 15.34 -3.36
CA GLY A 287 15.05 16.65 -3.82
C GLY A 287 16.06 17.34 -4.75
N ASN A 288 15.58 18.24 -5.59
CA ASN A 288 16.42 18.97 -6.56
C ASN A 288 17.56 19.77 -5.92
N LEU A 289 17.39 20.21 -4.68
CA LEU A 289 18.41 20.94 -3.92
C LEU A 289 19.53 20.03 -3.39
N ALA A 290 19.28 18.73 -3.22
CA ALA A 290 20.27 17.75 -2.72
C ALA A 290 21.19 17.19 -3.82
N ARG A 291 21.07 17.65 -5.06
CA ARG A 291 21.92 17.24 -6.21
C ARG A 291 23.25 18.00 -6.30
N THR A 292 23.55 18.85 -5.31
CA THR A 292 24.84 19.57 -5.30
C THR A 292 26.01 18.59 -5.13
N PRO A 293 27.16 18.79 -5.82
CA PRO A 293 28.29 17.85 -5.84
C PRO A 293 29.03 17.69 -4.50
N ASP A 294 28.70 18.47 -3.49
CA ASP A 294 29.42 18.55 -2.21
C ASP A 294 29.19 17.37 -1.24
N GLY A 295 28.77 16.21 -1.74
CA GLY A 295 29.01 14.92 -1.07
C GLY A 295 28.14 14.59 0.18
N ASP A 296 27.43 15.52 0.76
CA ASP A 296 26.79 15.39 2.08
C ASP A 296 25.31 14.90 2.01
N GLY A 297 24.81 14.69 0.79
CA GLY A 297 23.47 14.13 0.55
C GLY A 297 23.45 12.63 0.90
N GLY A 298 22.65 12.25 1.88
CA GLY A 298 22.42 10.84 2.22
C GLY A 298 21.97 10.02 1.00
N ALA A 299 22.01 8.70 1.14
CA ALA A 299 21.68 7.75 0.08
C ALA A 299 20.23 7.82 -0.44
N GLY A 300 19.36 8.66 0.11
CA GLY A 300 17.93 8.70 -0.23
C GLY A 300 17.15 7.49 0.29
N LEU A 301 17.72 6.71 1.19
CA LEU A 301 17.07 5.54 1.80
C LEU A 301 16.45 5.85 3.16
N GLY A 302 16.92 6.88 3.86
CA GLY A 302 16.51 7.15 5.23
C GLY A 302 15.01 7.34 5.40
N LEU A 303 14.35 8.14 4.54
CA LEU A 303 12.91 8.39 4.63
C LEU A 303 12.06 7.16 4.24
N SER A 304 12.51 6.34 3.30
CA SER A 304 11.84 5.08 2.96
C SER A 304 11.95 4.06 4.10
N ILE A 305 13.07 4.02 4.81
CA ILE A 305 13.26 3.22 6.03
C ILE A 305 12.32 3.72 7.14
N VAL A 306 12.20 5.04 7.33
CA VAL A 306 11.25 5.63 8.29
C VAL A 306 9.84 5.13 8.02
N ARG A 307 9.36 5.24 6.76
CA ARG A 307 8.04 4.77 6.38
C ARG A 307 7.86 3.28 6.70
N GLY A 308 8.79 2.44 6.29
CA GLY A 308 8.69 1.01 6.52
C GLY A 308 8.71 0.61 8.01
N ILE A 309 9.51 1.28 8.84
CA ILE A 309 9.51 1.03 10.29
C ILE A 309 8.20 1.50 10.93
N VAL A 310 7.70 2.68 10.56
CA VAL A 310 6.46 3.22 11.10
C VAL A 310 5.25 2.37 10.71
N GLU A 311 5.16 1.96 9.44
CA GLU A 311 4.13 1.02 8.95
C GLU A 311 4.21 -0.34 9.66
N ALA A 312 5.41 -0.85 9.94
CA ALA A 312 5.59 -2.08 10.72
C ALA A 312 5.11 -1.94 12.17
N HIS A 313 5.02 -0.72 12.71
CA HIS A 313 4.42 -0.40 14.01
C HIS A 313 2.92 -0.08 13.92
N ASP A 314 2.25 -0.36 12.79
CA ASP A 314 0.86 -0.02 12.52
C ASP A 314 0.60 1.50 12.57
N GLY A 315 1.66 2.28 12.36
CA GLY A 315 1.67 3.74 12.37
C GLY A 315 1.55 4.35 10.97
N VAL A 316 1.55 5.68 10.95
CA VAL A 316 1.52 6.48 9.71
C VAL A 316 2.57 7.58 9.82
N VAL A 317 3.33 7.81 8.74
CA VAL A 317 4.23 8.95 8.63
C VAL A 317 3.74 9.89 7.53
N THR A 318 3.76 11.19 7.81
CA THR A 318 3.37 12.24 6.87
C THR A 318 4.38 13.38 6.88
N VAL A 319 4.35 14.21 5.85
CA VAL A 319 5.13 15.45 5.77
C VAL A 319 4.24 16.58 5.27
N THR A 320 4.43 17.75 5.83
CA THR A 320 3.74 18.98 5.43
C THR A 320 4.71 20.14 5.44
N ASN A 321 4.53 21.09 4.51
CA ASN A 321 5.24 22.36 4.57
C ASN A 321 4.68 23.23 5.69
N VAL A 322 5.56 23.88 6.42
CA VAL A 322 5.25 24.87 7.46
C VAL A 322 5.99 26.18 7.14
N ALA A 323 5.71 27.23 7.90
CA ALA A 323 6.37 28.51 7.69
C ALA A 323 7.91 28.37 7.83
N GLY A 324 8.63 28.53 6.72
CA GLY A 324 10.08 28.46 6.66
C GLY A 324 10.70 27.07 6.60
N GLY A 325 9.91 25.97 6.55
CA GLY A 325 10.47 24.63 6.54
C GLY A 325 9.44 23.52 6.33
N CYS A 326 9.75 22.36 6.86
CA CYS A 326 8.94 21.16 6.77
C CYS A 326 8.65 20.59 8.17
N ARG A 327 7.53 19.87 8.28
CA ARG A 327 7.19 19.07 9.45
C ARG A 327 6.91 17.64 9.02
N PHE A 328 7.70 16.71 9.55
CA PHE A 328 7.44 15.28 9.48
C PHE A 328 6.72 14.85 10.74
N GLU A 329 5.61 14.12 10.59
CA GLU A 329 4.82 13.60 11.70
C GLU A 329 4.76 12.08 11.64
N VAL A 330 5.18 11.42 12.71
CA VAL A 330 5.03 9.98 12.96
C VAL A 330 3.89 9.80 13.93
N ARG A 331 2.85 9.08 13.50
CA ARG A 331 1.70 8.74 14.34
C ARG A 331 1.74 7.26 14.65
N LEU A 332 1.71 6.90 15.92
CA LEU A 332 1.72 5.53 16.42
C LEU A 332 0.43 5.25 17.17
N PRO A 333 -0.14 4.03 17.05
CA PRO A 333 -1.32 3.66 17.80
C PRO A 333 -1.04 3.72 19.32
N PRO A 334 -2.07 4.01 20.12
CA PRO A 334 -1.92 4.02 21.58
C PRO A 334 -1.47 2.65 22.09
N ALA A 335 -0.73 2.63 23.20
CA ALA A 335 -0.51 1.38 23.92
C ALA A 335 -1.88 0.82 24.35
N GLU A 336 -2.19 -0.42 23.97
CA GLU A 336 -3.38 -1.08 24.52
C GLU A 336 -3.34 -1.01 26.05
N PRO A 337 -4.48 -0.66 26.71
CA PRO A 337 -4.52 -0.67 28.15
C PRO A 337 -4.13 -2.09 28.62
N ALA A 338 -3.12 -2.16 29.50
CA ALA A 338 -2.71 -3.43 30.08
C ALA A 338 -3.96 -4.12 30.64
N VAL A 339 -4.34 -5.28 30.07
CA VAL A 339 -5.40 -6.10 30.64
C VAL A 339 -4.93 -6.48 32.03
N PRO A 340 -5.61 -6.06 33.09
CA PRO A 340 -5.20 -6.45 34.46
C PRO A 340 -5.26 -7.97 34.56
N ALA A 341 -4.14 -8.58 35.00
CA ALA A 341 -3.96 -10.01 35.19
C ALA A 341 -4.86 -10.55 36.32
#